data_dadee170149435625e74b4fd963572a1
#
_entry.id   dadee170149435625e74b4fd963572a1
#
_cell.length_a   1.000
_cell.length_b   1.000
_cell.length_c   1.000
_cell.angle_alpha   90.00
_cell.angle_beta   90.00
_cell.angle_gamma   90.00
#
_symmetry.space_group_name_H-M   'P 1'
#
loop_
_entity.id
_entity.type
_entity.pdbx_description
1 polymer ?
#
loop_
_entity_poly.entity_id
_entity_poly.type
_entity_poly.pdbx_seq_one_letter_code
_entity_poly.pdbx_strand_id
1 'polypeptide(L)'
;LMKEYSSGYYKVPSVGAGTANTEFETITGMSLHYFGPGEYPYKSILKETTCESVPYVLKNLGYSTHAVHNNEANFYGRRSVFPNLGFDTFTSEEYMADENLQNPLGWVKDSVLTDEIIKCLDSTDSPDYVYTISVQGHGDYPSEPILDNPSITVSGSPTDELNCKWEYYV
;
A
#
# COMPACT_ATOMS: atom_id res chain seq x y z
N LEU A 1 15.59 -6.92 12.13
CA LEU A 1 14.58 -7.37 11.15
C LEU A 1 15.24 -8.00 9.92
N MET A 2 16.08 -7.27 9.15
CA MET A 2 16.70 -7.78 7.91
C MET A 2 17.55 -9.06 8.08
N LYS A 3 18.00 -9.39 9.30
CA LYS A 3 18.76 -10.62 9.58
C LYS A 3 17.87 -11.82 9.92
N GLU A 4 16.62 -11.58 10.26
CA GLU A 4 15.69 -12.58 10.80
C GLU A 4 14.54 -12.86 9.87
N TYR A 5 14.23 -11.91 8.95
CA TYR A 5 13.11 -11.97 8.03
C TYR A 5 13.58 -11.77 6.58
N SER A 6 12.86 -12.34 5.63
CA SER A 6 13.10 -12.11 4.22
C SER A 6 12.90 -10.64 3.89
N SER A 7 13.91 -10.01 3.33
CA SER A 7 13.90 -8.60 2.99
C SER A 7 14.76 -8.33 1.75
N GLY A 8 14.48 -7.24 1.06
CA GLY A 8 15.21 -6.86 -0.13
C GLY A 8 14.84 -5.45 -0.61
N TYR A 9 15.58 -4.99 -1.61
CA TYR A 9 15.30 -3.74 -2.31
C TYR A 9 14.56 -4.02 -3.61
N TYR A 10 13.53 -3.22 -3.89
CA TYR A 10 12.79 -3.25 -5.14
C TYR A 10 12.98 -1.92 -5.89
N LYS A 11 13.41 -2.00 -7.16
CA LYS A 11 13.54 -0.83 -8.01
C LYS A 11 12.18 -0.51 -8.62
N VAL A 12 11.62 0.62 -8.22
CA VAL A 12 10.30 1.06 -8.68
C VAL A 12 10.39 2.04 -9.85
N PRO A 13 9.39 2.06 -10.76
CA PRO A 13 9.37 2.95 -11.92
C PRO A 13 9.01 4.39 -11.57
N SER A 14 8.24 4.59 -10.50
CA SER A 14 7.79 5.90 -10.06
C SER A 14 8.63 6.43 -8.90
N VAL A 15 9.02 7.72 -8.99
CA VAL A 15 9.82 8.39 -7.97
C VAL A 15 9.03 9.59 -7.44
N GLY A 16 8.89 9.68 -6.12
CA GLY A 16 8.33 10.83 -5.41
C GLY A 16 6.81 10.95 -5.39
N ALA A 17 6.09 10.32 -6.28
CA ALA A 17 4.62 10.29 -6.32
C ALA A 17 4.12 9.16 -7.24
N GLY A 18 2.84 8.80 -7.11
CA GLY A 18 2.21 7.89 -8.04
C GLY A 18 2.38 6.41 -7.68
N THR A 19 2.15 6.03 -6.43
CA THR A 19 2.16 4.63 -5.94
C THR A 19 1.36 3.70 -6.85
N ALA A 20 0.21 4.13 -7.38
CA ALA A 20 -0.60 3.38 -8.33
C ALA A 20 0.16 2.94 -9.60
N ASN A 21 1.18 3.67 -10.02
CA ASN A 21 2.01 3.30 -11.15
C ASN A 21 2.97 2.16 -10.79
N THR A 22 3.50 2.16 -9.57
CA THR A 22 4.30 1.03 -9.05
C THR A 22 3.42 -0.20 -8.84
N GLU A 23 2.21 -0.02 -8.29
CA GLU A 23 1.22 -1.09 -8.14
C GLU A 23 0.89 -1.73 -9.50
N PHE A 24 0.65 -0.91 -10.53
CA PHE A 24 0.39 -1.38 -11.89
C PHE A 24 1.51 -2.30 -12.40
N GLU A 25 2.76 -1.85 -12.38
CA GLU A 25 3.87 -2.68 -12.85
C GLU A 25 4.07 -3.94 -12.00
N THR A 26 3.90 -3.85 -10.68
CA THR A 26 4.05 -4.99 -9.76
C THR A 26 2.98 -6.05 -9.98
N ILE A 27 1.72 -5.62 -10.14
CA ILE A 27 0.57 -6.53 -10.22
C ILE A 27 0.41 -7.12 -11.62
N THR A 28 0.75 -6.37 -12.67
CA THR A 28 0.54 -6.80 -14.07
C THR A 28 1.79 -7.31 -14.75
N GLY A 29 2.98 -6.95 -14.28
CA GLY A 29 4.24 -7.18 -14.98
C GLY A 29 4.41 -6.33 -16.25
N MET A 30 3.49 -5.40 -16.53
CA MET A 30 3.55 -4.51 -17.69
C MET A 30 4.36 -3.26 -17.34
N SER A 31 4.99 -2.64 -18.33
CA SER A 31 5.79 -1.44 -18.12
C SER A 31 5.03 -0.17 -18.44
N LEU A 32 5.20 0.84 -17.57
CA LEU A 32 4.74 2.22 -17.82
C LEU A 32 5.42 2.89 -19.03
N HIS A 33 6.49 2.29 -19.55
CA HIS A 33 7.16 2.80 -20.76
C HIS A 33 6.22 2.97 -21.96
N TYR A 34 5.12 2.22 -21.99
CA TYR A 34 4.12 2.28 -23.07
C TYR A 34 3.02 3.32 -22.84
N PHE A 35 3.08 4.07 -21.74
CA PHE A 35 2.13 5.15 -21.40
C PHE A 35 2.78 6.52 -21.54
N GLY A 36 1.97 7.56 -21.69
CA GLY A 36 2.43 8.93 -21.77
C GLY A 36 3.01 9.46 -20.44
N PRO A 37 3.86 10.49 -20.48
CA PRO A 37 4.37 11.11 -19.27
C PRO A 37 3.24 11.60 -18.35
N GLY A 38 3.26 11.18 -17.09
CA GLY A 38 2.23 11.54 -16.10
C GLY A 38 0.91 10.78 -16.24
N GLU A 39 0.82 9.80 -17.12
CA GLU A 39 -0.35 8.96 -17.26
C GLU A 39 -0.40 7.92 -16.14
N TYR A 40 -1.62 7.66 -15.67
CA TYR A 40 -1.92 6.64 -14.67
C TYR A 40 -2.87 5.60 -15.28
N PRO A 41 -2.43 4.36 -15.53
CA PRO A 41 -3.32 3.29 -16.00
C PRO A 41 -4.56 3.10 -15.10
N TYR A 42 -4.42 3.33 -13.81
CA TYR A 42 -5.51 3.30 -12.83
C TYR A 42 -6.58 4.38 -13.07
N LYS A 43 -6.20 5.53 -13.60
CA LYS A 43 -7.13 6.65 -13.87
C LYS A 43 -7.72 6.63 -15.29
N SER A 44 -7.11 5.84 -16.17
CA SER A 44 -7.53 5.72 -17.58
C SER A 44 -8.10 4.33 -17.84
N ILE A 45 -7.31 3.44 -18.41
CA ILE A 45 -7.76 2.17 -18.99
C ILE A 45 -8.31 1.17 -17.95
N LEU A 46 -7.68 1.07 -16.77
CA LEU A 46 -8.05 0.04 -15.77
C LEU A 46 -9.33 0.35 -14.98
N LYS A 47 -9.88 1.56 -15.11
CA LYS A 47 -11.22 1.85 -14.58
C LYS A 47 -12.31 1.05 -15.28
N GLU A 48 -12.12 0.73 -16.56
CA GLU A 48 -13.16 0.23 -17.45
C GLU A 48 -12.82 -1.15 -18.02
N THR A 49 -11.54 -1.54 -17.99
CA THR A 49 -11.07 -2.79 -18.61
C THR A 49 -10.30 -3.65 -17.66
N THR A 50 -10.40 -4.96 -17.85
CA THR A 50 -9.53 -5.95 -17.20
C THR A 50 -8.21 -6.07 -17.95
N CYS A 51 -7.17 -6.52 -17.25
CA CYS A 51 -5.93 -6.97 -17.88
C CYS A 51 -5.38 -8.19 -17.13
N GLU A 52 -4.51 -8.93 -17.78
CA GLU A 52 -3.81 -10.03 -17.14
C GLU A 52 -2.97 -9.52 -15.94
N SER A 53 -3.00 -10.26 -14.86
CA SER A 53 -2.39 -9.84 -13.60
C SER A 53 -2.05 -11.04 -12.72
N VAL A 54 -1.22 -10.83 -11.70
CA VAL A 54 -0.89 -11.85 -10.69
C VAL A 54 -2.16 -12.43 -10.05
N PRO A 55 -3.16 -11.63 -9.60
CA PRO A 55 -4.42 -12.18 -9.08
C PRO A 55 -5.11 -13.15 -10.05
N TYR A 56 -5.27 -12.81 -11.33
CA TYR A 56 -5.89 -13.71 -12.29
C TYR A 56 -5.13 -15.03 -12.45
N VAL A 57 -3.79 -14.96 -12.52
CA VAL A 57 -2.95 -16.17 -12.63
C VAL A 57 -3.13 -17.05 -11.40
N LEU A 58 -3.10 -16.46 -10.20
CA LEU A 58 -3.21 -17.20 -8.94
C LEU A 58 -4.62 -17.80 -8.75
N LYS A 59 -5.68 -17.08 -9.13
CA LYS A 59 -7.04 -17.62 -9.13
C LYS A 59 -7.18 -18.86 -9.99
N ASN A 60 -6.54 -18.89 -11.15
CA ASN A 60 -6.52 -20.09 -12.01
C ASN A 60 -5.79 -21.28 -11.36
N LEU A 61 -4.98 -21.02 -10.34
CA LEU A 61 -4.29 -22.03 -9.52
C LEU A 61 -5.06 -22.35 -8.21
N GLY A 62 -6.25 -21.79 -8.02
CA GLY A 62 -7.11 -22.07 -6.86
C GLY A 62 -6.85 -21.18 -5.65
N TYR A 63 -6.15 -20.05 -5.82
CA TYR A 63 -5.98 -19.05 -4.74
C TYR A 63 -7.19 -18.12 -4.63
N SER A 64 -7.49 -17.69 -3.41
CA SER A 64 -8.28 -16.50 -3.15
C SER A 64 -7.38 -15.27 -3.17
N THR A 65 -7.90 -14.12 -3.63
CA THR A 65 -7.07 -12.94 -3.87
C THR A 65 -7.66 -11.70 -3.20
N HIS A 66 -6.86 -11.07 -2.34
CA HIS A 66 -7.28 -9.98 -1.47
C HIS A 66 -6.38 -8.76 -1.65
N ALA A 67 -6.98 -7.58 -1.77
CA ALA A 67 -6.29 -6.31 -1.67
C ALA A 67 -6.66 -5.62 -0.36
N VAL A 68 -5.68 -5.03 0.33
CA VAL A 68 -5.87 -4.31 1.59
C VAL A 68 -5.14 -2.97 1.53
N HIS A 69 -5.80 -1.87 1.91
CA HIS A 69 -5.19 -0.54 1.94
C HIS A 69 -5.81 0.32 3.04
N ASN A 70 -4.99 0.82 3.96
CA ASN A 70 -5.43 1.70 5.03
C ASN A 70 -5.61 3.17 4.60
N ASN A 71 -6.19 3.38 3.43
CA ASN A 71 -6.60 4.66 2.88
C ASN A 71 -7.91 4.50 2.10
N GLU A 72 -8.52 5.62 1.69
CA GLU A 72 -9.79 5.66 0.97
C GLU A 72 -9.81 4.79 -0.30
N ALA A 73 -10.89 4.02 -0.47
CA ALA A 73 -11.08 3.15 -1.63
C ALA A 73 -11.02 3.88 -2.97
N ASN A 74 -11.45 5.14 -3.00
CA ASN A 74 -11.50 5.93 -4.23
C ASN A 74 -10.17 6.58 -4.61
N PHE A 75 -9.18 6.59 -3.70
CA PHE A 75 -7.87 7.15 -4.02
C PHE A 75 -7.21 6.36 -5.16
N TYR A 76 -6.82 7.05 -6.22
CA TYR A 76 -6.44 6.47 -7.53
C TYR A 76 -7.53 5.61 -8.22
N GLY A 77 -8.76 5.57 -7.72
CA GLY A 77 -9.82 4.75 -8.29
C GLY A 77 -9.71 3.26 -7.99
N ARG A 78 -8.97 2.86 -6.95
CA ARG A 78 -8.71 1.47 -6.58
C ARG A 78 -9.97 0.63 -6.43
N ARG A 79 -11.07 1.24 -5.94
CA ARG A 79 -12.38 0.59 -5.83
C ARG A 79 -12.86 -0.05 -7.13
N SER A 80 -12.59 0.59 -8.27
CA SER A 80 -12.95 0.07 -9.59
C SER A 80 -11.83 -0.77 -10.20
N VAL A 81 -10.58 -0.41 -9.91
CA VAL A 81 -9.40 -1.01 -10.53
C VAL A 81 -9.08 -2.40 -10.00
N PHE A 82 -9.14 -2.62 -8.69
CA PHE A 82 -8.77 -3.91 -8.11
C PHE A 82 -9.67 -5.07 -8.56
N PRO A 83 -11.00 -4.92 -8.66
CA PRO A 83 -11.82 -5.95 -9.31
C PRO A 83 -11.41 -6.23 -10.76
N ASN A 84 -11.05 -5.19 -11.52
CA ASN A 84 -10.58 -5.33 -12.92
C ASN A 84 -9.20 -5.98 -13.01
N LEU A 85 -8.40 -5.91 -11.96
CA LEU A 85 -7.13 -6.63 -11.80
C LEU A 85 -7.29 -8.05 -11.23
N GLY A 86 -8.55 -8.48 -10.98
CA GLY A 86 -8.85 -9.85 -10.59
C GLY A 86 -8.85 -10.12 -9.08
N PHE A 87 -8.73 -9.12 -8.22
CA PHE A 87 -8.90 -9.31 -6.78
C PHE A 87 -10.36 -9.69 -6.45
N ASP A 88 -10.54 -10.69 -5.58
CA ASP A 88 -11.86 -11.12 -5.10
C ASP A 88 -12.42 -10.15 -4.08
N THR A 89 -11.55 -9.59 -3.23
CA THR A 89 -11.94 -8.60 -2.22
C THR A 89 -10.98 -7.40 -2.22
N PHE A 90 -11.52 -6.25 -1.81
CA PHE A 90 -10.74 -5.07 -1.50
C PHE A 90 -11.23 -4.45 -0.18
N THR A 91 -10.38 -4.49 0.84
CA THR A 91 -10.62 -3.86 2.15
C THR A 91 -9.87 -2.54 2.22
N SER A 92 -10.59 -1.45 2.31
CA SER A 92 -10.08 -0.08 2.43
C SER A 92 -10.36 0.50 3.82
N GLU A 93 -9.86 1.69 4.13
CA GLU A 93 -9.98 2.28 5.47
C GLU A 93 -11.45 2.39 5.93
N GLU A 94 -12.40 2.56 5.02
CA GLU A 94 -13.83 2.66 5.35
C GLU A 94 -14.39 1.37 6.00
N TYR A 95 -13.67 0.27 5.90
CA TYR A 95 -14.00 -1.01 6.53
C TYR A 95 -13.14 -1.33 7.75
N MET A 96 -12.14 -0.49 8.07
CA MET A 96 -11.24 -0.63 9.20
C MET A 96 -11.74 0.25 10.35
N ALA A 97 -12.63 -0.31 11.16
CA ALA A 97 -13.51 0.45 12.06
C ALA A 97 -12.87 0.88 13.40
N ASP A 98 -11.84 1.73 13.42
CA ASP A 98 -11.45 2.39 14.68
C ASP A 98 -10.86 3.79 14.42
N GLU A 99 -11.59 4.84 14.82
CA GLU A 99 -11.17 6.24 14.73
C GLU A 99 -9.90 6.56 15.54
N ASN A 100 -9.50 5.69 16.49
CA ASN A 100 -8.31 5.86 17.31
C ASN A 100 -7.01 5.36 16.65
N LEU A 101 -7.10 4.86 15.43
CA LEU A 101 -5.96 4.28 14.71
C LEU A 101 -5.22 5.25 13.80
N GLN A 102 -5.54 6.54 13.85
CA GLN A 102 -4.83 7.56 13.08
C GLN A 102 -3.57 8.06 13.81
N ASN A 103 -2.58 8.44 13.02
CA ASN A 103 -1.42 9.17 13.51
C ASN A 103 -1.74 10.67 13.63
N PRO A 104 -0.84 11.50 14.20
CA PRO A 104 -1.09 12.93 14.36
C PRO A 104 -1.36 13.73 13.08
N LEU A 105 -0.99 13.20 11.90
CA LEU A 105 -1.30 13.80 10.60
C LEU A 105 -2.60 13.26 9.96
N GLY A 106 -3.32 12.39 10.66
CA GLY A 106 -4.59 11.83 10.18
C GLY A 106 -4.46 10.60 9.30
N TRP A 107 -3.26 10.05 9.11
CA TRP A 107 -3.10 8.79 8.39
C TRP A 107 -3.40 7.59 9.30
N VAL A 108 -4.13 6.63 8.76
CA VAL A 108 -4.40 5.37 9.47
C VAL A 108 -3.10 4.60 9.67
N LYS A 109 -2.85 4.15 10.91
CA LYS A 109 -1.64 3.43 11.29
C LYS A 109 -1.56 2.06 10.60
N ASP A 110 -0.35 1.62 10.30
CA ASP A 110 -0.10 0.33 9.65
C ASP A 110 -0.37 -0.88 10.57
N SER A 111 -0.50 -0.66 11.87
CA SER A 111 -0.87 -1.72 12.81
C SER A 111 -2.20 -2.40 12.47
N VAL A 112 -3.15 -1.68 11.87
CA VAL A 112 -4.45 -2.24 11.46
C VAL A 112 -4.30 -3.23 10.29
N LEU A 113 -3.28 -3.05 9.45
CA LEU A 113 -3.07 -3.90 8.28
C LEU A 113 -2.79 -5.36 8.67
N THR A 114 -2.10 -5.58 9.79
CA THR A 114 -1.81 -6.94 10.27
C THR A 114 -3.10 -7.70 10.58
N ASP A 115 -4.03 -7.06 11.28
CA ASP A 115 -5.32 -7.68 11.63
C ASP A 115 -6.17 -7.94 10.38
N GLU A 116 -6.17 -7.02 9.42
CA GLU A 116 -6.90 -7.19 8.15
C GLU A 116 -6.27 -8.29 7.28
N ILE A 117 -4.95 -8.42 7.26
CA ILE A 117 -4.26 -9.54 6.58
C ILE A 117 -4.68 -10.87 7.21
N ILE A 118 -4.69 -10.98 8.54
CA ILE A 118 -5.11 -12.18 9.26
C ILE A 118 -6.57 -12.52 8.92
N LYS A 119 -7.47 -11.52 8.92
CA LYS A 119 -8.87 -11.73 8.50
C LYS A 119 -9.00 -12.26 7.07
N CYS A 120 -8.17 -11.77 6.14
CA CYS A 120 -8.15 -12.31 4.77
C CYS A 120 -7.74 -13.79 4.78
N LEU A 121 -6.63 -14.12 5.46
CA LEU A 121 -6.12 -15.50 5.54
C LEU A 121 -7.07 -16.47 6.24
N ASP A 122 -7.87 -15.99 7.19
CA ASP A 122 -8.86 -16.80 7.92
C ASP A 122 -10.22 -16.87 7.19
N SER A 123 -10.40 -16.12 6.11
CA SER A 123 -11.70 -16.01 5.43
C SER A 123 -12.01 -17.15 4.46
N THR A 124 -10.98 -17.90 4.05
CA THR A 124 -11.10 -18.97 3.07
C THR A 124 -10.34 -20.22 3.50
N ASP A 125 -10.70 -21.39 2.94
CA ASP A 125 -9.95 -22.64 3.11
C ASP A 125 -8.92 -22.86 1.98
N SER A 126 -8.86 -21.95 1.01
CA SER A 126 -7.91 -22.01 -0.11
C SER A 126 -6.61 -21.32 0.25
N PRO A 127 -5.52 -21.52 -0.50
CA PRO A 127 -4.36 -20.65 -0.42
C PRO A 127 -4.75 -19.20 -0.76
N ASP A 128 -4.17 -18.24 -0.06
CA ASP A 128 -4.49 -16.83 -0.23
C ASP A 128 -3.31 -16.04 -0.83
N TYR A 129 -3.66 -15.06 -1.64
CA TYR A 129 -2.77 -13.99 -2.07
C TYR A 129 -3.27 -12.66 -1.51
N VAL A 130 -2.52 -12.07 -0.62
CA VAL A 130 -2.87 -10.78 0.01
C VAL A 130 -1.89 -9.71 -0.46
N TYR A 131 -2.40 -8.70 -1.17
CA TYR A 131 -1.64 -7.53 -1.61
C TYR A 131 -1.98 -6.35 -0.72
N THR A 132 -1.01 -5.91 0.08
CA THR A 132 -1.23 -4.87 1.08
C THR A 132 -0.46 -3.60 0.75
N ILE A 133 -1.12 -2.45 0.89
CA ILE A 133 -0.58 -1.12 0.65
C ILE A 133 -0.70 -0.30 1.94
N SER A 134 0.42 0.24 2.40
CA SER A 134 0.52 1.09 3.59
C SER A 134 0.39 2.57 3.22
N VAL A 135 -0.18 3.38 4.13
CA VAL A 135 -0.27 4.83 4.00
C VAL A 135 0.40 5.59 5.15
N GLN A 136 0.66 4.94 6.29
CA GLN A 136 1.15 5.63 7.50
C GLN A 136 2.40 6.48 7.23
N GLY A 137 3.35 5.98 6.46
CA GLY A 137 4.57 6.70 6.09
C GLY A 137 4.43 7.67 4.92
N HIS A 138 3.19 8.10 4.57
CA HIS A 138 2.96 9.06 3.50
C HIS A 138 3.60 10.42 3.80
N GLY A 139 4.03 11.15 2.76
CA GLY A 139 4.79 12.41 2.85
C GLY A 139 4.16 13.52 3.69
N ASP A 140 4.73 14.71 3.60
CA ASP A 140 4.49 15.85 4.51
C ASP A 140 5.07 15.63 5.92
N TYR A 141 6.28 15.09 5.96
CA TYR A 141 6.98 14.84 7.22
C TYR A 141 7.18 16.13 8.03
N PRO A 142 6.77 16.15 9.32
CA PRO A 142 6.82 17.34 10.14
C PRO A 142 8.26 17.77 10.43
N SER A 143 8.50 19.09 10.47
CA SER A 143 9.78 19.69 10.85
C SER A 143 9.96 19.85 12.37
N GLU A 144 8.87 19.68 13.11
CA GLU A 144 8.81 19.76 14.57
C GLU A 144 8.35 18.43 15.17
N PRO A 145 8.72 18.11 16.43
CA PRO A 145 8.25 16.91 17.10
C PRO A 145 6.73 16.92 17.27
N ILE A 146 6.03 15.93 16.71
CA ILE A 146 4.57 15.78 16.86
C ILE A 146 4.19 14.45 17.51
N LEU A 147 5.15 13.58 17.74
CA LEU A 147 4.96 12.30 18.44
C LEU A 147 5.27 12.48 19.92
N ASP A 148 4.30 12.23 20.80
CA ASP A 148 4.49 12.36 22.26
C ASP A 148 5.47 11.34 22.81
N ASN A 149 5.46 10.10 22.29
CA ASN A 149 6.34 9.01 22.73
C ASN A 149 6.69 8.14 21.52
N PRO A 150 7.66 8.52 20.68
CA PRO A 150 8.06 7.70 19.54
C PRO A 150 8.62 6.35 20.01
N SER A 151 8.12 5.26 19.45
CA SER A 151 8.60 3.91 19.74
C SER A 151 10.01 3.66 19.22
N ILE A 152 10.39 4.39 18.18
CA ILE A 152 11.71 4.37 17.57
C ILE A 152 12.24 5.79 17.57
N THR A 153 13.43 5.99 18.11
CA THR A 153 14.10 7.28 18.09
C THR A 153 15.25 7.29 17.09
N VAL A 154 15.44 8.42 16.43
CA VAL A 154 16.51 8.63 15.46
C VAL A 154 17.56 9.54 16.06
N SER A 155 18.84 9.21 15.87
CA SER A 155 19.97 10.03 16.30
C SER A 155 21.02 10.13 15.21
N GLY A 156 21.80 11.23 15.24
CA GLY A 156 22.93 11.42 14.33
C GLY A 156 22.58 11.99 12.97
N SER A 157 21.38 12.53 12.81
CA SER A 157 21.07 13.35 11.61
C SER A 157 21.82 14.69 11.64
N PRO A 158 22.01 15.33 10.49
CA PRO A 158 22.67 16.63 10.41
C PRO A 158 21.89 17.77 11.10
N THR A 159 20.58 17.65 11.27
CA THR A 159 19.71 18.67 11.87
C THR A 159 18.59 18.07 12.70
N ASP A 160 18.10 18.81 13.69
CA ASP A 160 16.94 18.38 14.50
C ASP A 160 15.66 18.24 13.66
N GLU A 161 15.47 19.07 12.64
CA GLU A 161 14.38 18.95 11.67
C GLU A 161 14.39 17.60 10.97
N LEU A 162 15.56 17.11 10.55
CA LEU A 162 15.67 15.79 9.92
C LEU A 162 15.44 14.65 10.90
N ASN A 163 15.81 14.81 12.18
CA ASN A 163 15.46 13.85 13.21
C ASN A 163 13.94 13.71 13.31
N CYS A 164 13.22 14.82 13.41
CA CYS A 164 11.75 14.80 13.49
C CYS A 164 11.11 14.11 12.29
N LYS A 165 11.58 14.42 11.08
CA LYS A 165 11.09 13.80 9.85
C LYS A 165 11.32 12.30 9.81
N TRP A 166 12.49 11.86 10.24
CA TRP A 166 12.85 10.43 10.26
C TRP A 166 12.14 9.66 11.37
N GLU A 167 11.99 10.24 12.56
CA GLU A 167 11.22 9.64 13.65
C GLU A 167 9.74 9.47 13.30
N TYR A 168 9.18 10.42 12.57
CA TYR A 168 7.82 10.31 12.09
C TYR A 168 7.65 9.21 11.02
N TYR A 169 8.66 9.01 10.17
CA TYR A 169 8.63 8.02 9.08
C TYR A 169 8.73 6.57 9.61
N VAL A 170 9.48 6.34 10.68
CA VAL A 170 9.74 4.99 11.23
C VAL A 170 8.75 4.60 12.33
#